data_968fc1e33d5516139f1354d99f1ded7b
#
_entry.id   968fc1e33d5516139f1354d99f1ded7b
#
_cell.length_a   1.000
_cell.length_b   1.000
_cell.length_c   1.000
_cell.angle_alpha   90.00
_cell.angle_beta   90.00
_cell.angle_gamma   90.00
#
_symmetry.space_group_name_H-M   'P 1'
#
loop_
_entity.id
_entity.type
_entity.pdbx_description
1 polymer ?
#
loop_
_entity_poly.entity_id
_entity_poly.type
_entity_poly.pdbx_seq_one_letter_code
_entity_poly.pdbx_strand_id
1 'polypeptide(L)'
;MTALLRHLISKVDPSGQERLDGNRFLDWPSSENTPAIDAGLQSLMIQAMRAGEELCTVLGEDALASECRMVASKAIEFSLRKKSRFPSEKDRITPGDKQAAALMALAGIMDAKEANERCLAVDGAKGFSTFYGYYMLRAMALAGNYQGALDVIRTYWGAMLDVGATTF
;
A
#
# COMPACT_ATOMS: atom_id res chain seq x y z
N MET A 1 0.21 5.49 21.49
CA MET A 1 -0.39 4.43 20.61
C MET A 1 -1.91 4.51 20.62
N THR A 2 -2.59 4.34 21.74
CA THR A 2 -4.08 4.32 21.86
C THR A 2 -4.74 5.56 21.25
N ALA A 3 -4.24 6.77 21.53
CA ALA A 3 -4.78 8.01 20.98
C ALA A 3 -4.66 8.06 19.44
N LEU A 4 -3.53 7.58 18.88
CA LEU A 4 -3.33 7.51 17.44
C LEU A 4 -4.32 6.54 16.78
N LEU A 5 -4.48 5.34 17.33
CA LEU A 5 -5.43 4.36 16.79
C LEU A 5 -6.87 4.88 16.82
N ARG A 6 -7.30 5.50 17.92
CA ARG A 6 -8.63 6.13 18.02
C ARG A 6 -8.81 7.25 17.02
N HIS A 7 -7.76 8.06 16.78
CA HIS A 7 -7.79 9.08 15.75
C HIS A 7 -7.94 8.46 14.35
N LEU A 8 -7.16 7.43 14.01
CA LEU A 8 -7.28 6.74 12.72
C LEU A 8 -8.66 6.08 12.54
N ILE A 9 -9.18 5.42 13.56
CA ILE A 9 -10.53 4.84 13.57
C ILE A 9 -11.58 5.91 13.25
N SER A 10 -11.48 7.11 13.84
CA SER A 10 -12.40 8.23 13.56
C SER A 10 -12.34 8.75 12.13
N LYS A 11 -11.30 8.39 11.37
CA LYS A 11 -11.13 8.73 9.95
C LYS A 11 -11.66 7.65 9.00
N VAL A 12 -12.37 6.68 9.50
CA VAL A 12 -13.07 5.68 8.67
C VAL A 12 -14.57 5.87 8.83
N ASP A 13 -15.26 6.11 7.73
CA ASP A 13 -16.71 6.33 7.76
C ASP A 13 -17.50 5.02 7.97
N PRO A 14 -18.82 5.08 8.25
CA PRO A 14 -19.63 3.89 8.47
C PRO A 14 -19.64 2.87 7.33
N SER A 15 -19.33 3.30 6.09
CA SER A 15 -19.22 2.40 4.93
C SER A 15 -17.92 1.61 4.88
N GLY A 16 -16.92 2.01 5.67
CA GLY A 16 -15.56 1.47 5.66
C GLY A 16 -14.58 2.25 4.77
N GLN A 17 -15.01 3.39 4.22
CA GLN A 17 -14.11 4.24 3.44
C GLN A 17 -13.25 5.12 4.35
N GLU A 18 -11.94 5.19 4.08
CA GLU A 18 -11.07 6.16 4.75
C GLU A 18 -11.44 7.59 4.32
N ARG A 19 -11.39 8.49 5.28
CA ARG A 19 -11.72 9.92 5.16
C ARG A 19 -10.63 10.78 5.79
N LEU A 20 -9.38 10.48 5.44
CA LEU A 20 -8.27 11.33 5.85
C LEU A 20 -8.43 12.70 5.22
N ASP A 21 -8.36 13.71 6.05
CA ASP A 21 -8.43 15.13 5.68
C ASP A 21 -7.05 15.72 5.39
N GLY A 22 -7.02 16.98 4.97
CA GLY A 22 -5.81 17.69 4.64
C GLY A 22 -5.27 17.36 3.23
N ASN A 23 -3.95 17.45 3.08
CA ASN A 23 -3.31 17.17 1.80
C ASN A 23 -3.22 15.67 1.56
N ARG A 24 -4.04 15.17 0.63
CA ARG A 24 -4.04 13.75 0.26
C ARG A 24 -2.82 13.45 -0.60
N PHE A 25 -1.88 12.74 -0.04
CA PHE A 25 -0.62 12.41 -0.68
C PHE A 25 -0.23 10.97 -0.37
N LEU A 26 0.20 10.22 -1.34
CA LEU A 26 0.71 8.87 -1.18
C LEU A 26 2.23 8.84 -1.36
N ASP A 27 2.69 9.21 -2.56
CA ASP A 27 4.11 9.23 -2.92
C ASP A 27 4.30 10.22 -4.08
N TRP A 28 5.53 10.69 -4.30
CA TRP A 28 5.83 11.64 -5.38
C TRP A 28 5.36 11.19 -6.77
N PRO A 29 5.58 9.94 -7.20
CA PRO A 29 5.08 9.47 -8.49
C PRO A 29 3.55 9.47 -8.60
N SER A 30 2.83 9.44 -7.49
CA SER A 30 1.36 9.40 -7.48
C SER A 30 0.70 10.77 -7.36
N SER A 31 1.46 11.86 -7.25
CA SER A 31 0.94 13.20 -6.88
C SER A 31 -0.24 13.70 -7.75
N GLU A 32 -0.28 13.30 -9.02
CA GLU A 32 -1.36 13.66 -9.96
C GLU A 32 -2.33 12.50 -10.24
N ASN A 33 -2.17 11.36 -9.57
CA ASN A 33 -2.98 10.16 -9.76
C ASN A 33 -3.93 9.94 -8.57
N THR A 34 -5.03 10.71 -8.52
CA THR A 34 -6.03 10.60 -7.44
C THR A 34 -6.53 9.18 -7.23
N PRO A 35 -6.87 8.36 -8.25
CA PRO A 35 -7.26 6.98 -8.04
C PRO A 35 -6.21 6.13 -7.31
N ALA A 36 -4.92 6.31 -7.63
CA ALA A 36 -3.83 5.62 -6.95
C ALA A 36 -3.65 6.10 -5.50
N ILE A 37 -3.78 7.41 -5.26
CA ILE A 37 -3.75 7.99 -3.91
C ILE A 37 -4.88 7.39 -3.07
N ASP A 38 -6.10 7.40 -3.57
CA ASP A 38 -7.27 6.90 -2.84
C ASP A 38 -7.14 5.39 -2.53
N ALA A 39 -6.73 4.59 -3.50
CA ALA A 39 -6.52 3.16 -3.30
C ALA A 39 -5.37 2.88 -2.31
N GLY A 40 -4.29 3.64 -2.40
CA GLY A 40 -3.13 3.53 -1.52
C GLY A 40 -3.45 3.90 -0.07
N LEU A 41 -4.11 5.05 0.16
CA LEU A 41 -4.49 5.51 1.51
C LEU A 41 -5.50 4.56 2.16
N GLN A 42 -6.49 4.06 1.41
CA GLN A 42 -7.42 3.03 1.89
C GLN A 42 -6.66 1.75 2.30
N SER A 43 -5.68 1.33 1.51
CA SER A 43 -4.87 0.15 1.80
C SER A 43 -3.96 0.33 3.02
N LEU A 44 -3.37 1.50 3.18
CA LEU A 44 -2.58 1.86 4.37
C LEU A 44 -3.45 1.88 5.63
N MET A 45 -4.69 2.38 5.55
CA MET A 45 -5.63 2.34 6.67
C MET A 45 -5.93 0.90 7.09
N ILE A 46 -6.18 -0.01 6.15
CA ILE A 46 -6.39 -1.44 6.45
C ILE A 46 -5.16 -2.03 7.17
N GLN A 47 -3.95 -1.76 6.66
CA GLN A 47 -2.71 -2.25 7.26
C GLN A 47 -2.48 -1.66 8.66
N ALA A 48 -2.75 -0.35 8.85
CA ALA A 48 -2.64 0.31 10.15
C ALA A 48 -3.60 -0.29 11.19
N MET A 49 -4.84 -0.60 10.78
CA MET A 49 -5.81 -1.24 11.67
C MET A 49 -5.42 -2.66 12.05
N ARG A 50 -4.87 -3.45 11.11
CA ARG A 50 -4.35 -4.81 11.42
C ARG A 50 -3.15 -4.76 12.36
N ALA A 51 -2.19 -3.87 12.12
CA ALA A 51 -1.07 -3.67 13.02
C ALA A 51 -1.53 -3.17 14.40
N GLY A 52 -2.55 -2.32 14.43
CA GLY A 52 -3.18 -1.85 15.68
C GLY A 52 -3.84 -2.99 16.46
N GLU A 53 -4.54 -3.89 15.79
CA GLU A 53 -5.11 -5.10 16.40
C GLU A 53 -4.03 -5.97 17.03
N GLU A 54 -2.97 -6.29 16.30
CA GLU A 54 -1.85 -7.12 16.79
C GLU A 54 -1.18 -6.48 18.01
N LEU A 55 -0.84 -5.21 17.94
CA LEU A 55 -0.19 -4.48 19.02
C LEU A 55 -1.09 -4.39 20.26
N CYS A 56 -2.38 -4.10 20.11
CA CYS A 56 -3.32 -4.01 21.20
C CYS A 56 -3.52 -5.39 21.86
N THR A 57 -3.55 -6.47 21.08
CA THR A 57 -3.62 -7.84 21.61
C THR A 57 -2.41 -8.16 22.49
N VAL A 58 -1.20 -7.85 22.01
CA VAL A 58 0.04 -8.07 22.80
C VAL A 58 0.06 -7.25 24.09
N LEU A 59 -0.53 -6.07 24.09
CA LEU A 59 -0.56 -5.17 25.23
C LEU A 59 -1.76 -5.37 26.17
N GLY A 60 -2.66 -6.32 25.88
CA GLY A 60 -3.85 -6.60 26.69
C GLY A 60 -4.96 -5.55 26.53
N GLU A 61 -4.93 -4.75 25.47
CA GLU A 61 -5.94 -3.73 25.13
C GLU A 61 -7.06 -4.33 24.27
N ASP A 62 -7.73 -5.38 24.76
CA ASP A 62 -8.65 -6.24 24.01
C ASP A 62 -9.81 -5.49 23.33
N ALA A 63 -10.35 -4.48 24.02
CA ALA A 63 -11.45 -3.67 23.46
C ALA A 63 -10.99 -2.90 22.21
N LEU A 64 -9.81 -2.28 22.27
CA LEU A 64 -9.26 -1.54 21.12
C LEU A 64 -8.77 -2.47 20.00
N ALA A 65 -8.24 -3.65 20.35
CA ALA A 65 -7.91 -4.69 19.38
C ALA A 65 -9.15 -5.11 18.57
N SER A 66 -10.27 -5.36 19.26
CA SER A 66 -11.55 -5.70 18.63
C SER A 66 -12.09 -4.57 17.75
N GLU A 67 -11.95 -3.32 18.18
CA GLU A 67 -12.35 -2.14 17.39
C GLU A 67 -11.50 -2.03 16.11
N CYS A 68 -10.19 -2.18 16.20
CA CYS A 68 -9.28 -2.17 15.05
C CYS A 68 -9.63 -3.28 14.05
N ARG A 69 -9.88 -4.50 14.53
CA ARG A 69 -10.31 -5.64 13.70
C ARG A 69 -11.60 -5.33 12.94
N MET A 70 -12.60 -4.80 13.63
CA MET A 70 -13.89 -4.46 13.03
C MET A 70 -13.74 -3.38 11.96
N VAL A 71 -12.94 -2.36 12.19
CA VAL A 71 -12.68 -1.28 11.21
C VAL A 71 -11.91 -1.82 10.01
N ALA A 72 -10.89 -2.66 10.21
CA ALA A 72 -10.16 -3.31 9.13
C ALA A 72 -11.10 -4.14 8.25
N SER A 73 -11.99 -4.94 8.84
CA SER A 73 -12.97 -5.76 8.11
C SER A 73 -13.91 -4.92 7.26
N LYS A 74 -14.47 -3.84 7.82
CA LYS A 74 -15.34 -2.90 7.07
C LYS A 74 -14.60 -2.24 5.91
N ALA A 75 -13.35 -1.83 6.14
CA ALA A 75 -12.53 -1.19 5.10
C ALA A 75 -12.20 -2.16 3.95
N ILE A 76 -11.95 -3.43 4.25
CA ILE A 76 -11.76 -4.49 3.25
C ILE A 76 -13.05 -4.70 2.46
N GLU A 77 -14.18 -4.89 3.12
CA GLU A 77 -15.48 -5.06 2.46
C GLU A 77 -15.84 -3.90 1.55
N PHE A 78 -15.59 -2.65 1.99
CA PHE A 78 -15.77 -1.47 1.16
C PHE A 78 -14.93 -1.55 -0.11
N SER A 79 -13.63 -1.87 0.03
CA SER A 79 -12.69 -1.96 -1.09
C SER A 79 -13.11 -3.02 -2.11
N LEU A 80 -13.53 -4.20 -1.64
CA LEU A 80 -13.97 -5.30 -2.50
C LEU A 80 -15.30 -4.98 -3.21
N ARG A 81 -16.23 -4.27 -2.55
CA ARG A 81 -17.51 -3.85 -3.17
C ARG A 81 -17.31 -2.77 -4.24
N LYS A 82 -16.42 -1.83 -4.00
CA LYS A 82 -16.18 -0.71 -4.91
C LYS A 82 -15.60 -1.16 -6.25
N LYS A 83 -15.13 -2.44 -6.36
CA LYS A 83 -14.39 -2.96 -7.52
C LYS A 83 -13.48 -1.86 -8.05
N SER A 84 -12.48 -1.49 -7.25
CA SER A 84 -11.55 -0.45 -7.67
C SER A 84 -11.10 -0.77 -9.09
N ARG A 85 -11.35 0.12 -10.05
CA ARG A 85 -10.87 -0.01 -11.45
C ARG A 85 -9.35 0.22 -11.51
N PHE A 86 -8.70 -0.25 -10.46
CA PHE A 86 -7.28 -0.09 -10.30
C PHE A 86 -6.57 -1.46 -10.45
N PRO A 87 -5.49 -1.55 -11.19
CA PRO A 87 -5.01 -0.54 -12.16
C PRO A 87 -6.03 -0.30 -13.27
N SER A 88 -6.06 0.90 -13.83
CA SER A 88 -7.05 1.28 -14.86
C SER A 88 -7.07 0.27 -16.01
N GLU A 89 -8.25 0.03 -16.59
CA GLU A 89 -8.48 -0.96 -17.69
C GLU A 89 -7.64 -0.72 -18.95
N LYS A 90 -6.86 0.33 -18.98
CA LYS A 90 -5.96 0.66 -20.11
C LYS A 90 -4.62 -0.02 -19.85
N ASP A 91 -4.13 -0.73 -20.84
CA ASP A 91 -2.84 -1.46 -20.89
C ASP A 91 -1.59 -0.60 -20.61
N ARG A 92 -1.75 0.49 -19.86
CA ARG A 92 -0.69 1.43 -19.59
C ARG A 92 -0.63 1.76 -18.10
N ILE A 93 0.49 1.40 -17.48
CA ILE A 93 0.84 1.81 -16.12
C ILE A 93 1.08 3.32 -16.08
N THR A 94 0.40 3.99 -15.17
CA THR A 94 0.58 5.41 -14.89
C THR A 94 1.41 5.63 -13.63
N PRO A 95 2.05 6.80 -13.47
CA PRO A 95 2.80 7.09 -12.25
C PRO A 95 1.92 6.92 -11.00
N GLY A 96 2.44 6.22 -9.99
CA GLY A 96 1.72 5.90 -8.74
C GLY A 96 0.97 4.57 -8.74
N ASP A 97 0.74 3.97 -9.89
CA ASP A 97 0.03 2.68 -9.97
C ASP A 97 0.77 1.57 -9.23
N LYS A 98 2.10 1.53 -9.32
CA LYS A 98 2.92 0.52 -8.61
C LYS A 98 2.80 0.66 -7.10
N GLN A 99 2.80 1.89 -6.57
CA GLN A 99 2.64 2.17 -5.15
C GLN A 99 1.29 1.64 -4.65
N ALA A 100 0.22 1.99 -5.36
CA ALA A 100 -1.13 1.57 -4.99
C ALA A 100 -1.31 0.05 -5.11
N ALA A 101 -0.85 -0.57 -6.22
CA ALA A 101 -0.93 -2.02 -6.41
C ALA A 101 -0.18 -2.79 -5.31
N ALA A 102 1.01 -2.33 -4.92
CA ALA A 102 1.77 -2.92 -3.84
C ALA A 102 1.02 -2.88 -2.51
N LEU A 103 0.48 -1.71 -2.15
CA LEU A 103 -0.28 -1.54 -0.92
C LEU A 103 -1.58 -2.35 -0.91
N MET A 104 -2.29 -2.42 -2.04
CA MET A 104 -3.50 -3.24 -2.19
C MET A 104 -3.20 -4.74 -2.03
N ALA A 105 -2.10 -5.22 -2.62
CA ALA A 105 -1.66 -6.60 -2.45
C ALA A 105 -1.31 -6.91 -0.99
N LEU A 106 -0.55 -6.04 -0.32
CA LEU A 106 -0.19 -6.18 1.09
C LEU A 106 -1.39 -6.05 2.04
N ALA A 107 -2.41 -5.27 1.67
CA ALA A 107 -3.67 -5.19 2.39
C ALA A 107 -4.60 -6.39 2.11
N GLY A 108 -4.28 -7.26 1.14
CA GLY A 108 -5.08 -8.42 0.78
C GLY A 108 -6.40 -8.09 0.06
N ILE A 109 -6.49 -6.92 -0.58
CA ILE A 109 -7.64 -6.50 -1.39
C ILE A 109 -7.39 -6.61 -2.89
N MET A 110 -6.19 -7.01 -3.28
CA MET A 110 -5.78 -7.38 -4.62
C MET A 110 -4.91 -8.64 -4.55
N ASP A 111 -5.05 -9.56 -5.49
CA ASP A 111 -4.17 -10.73 -5.56
C ASP A 111 -2.74 -10.29 -5.86
N ALA A 112 -1.77 -10.87 -5.12
CA ALA A 112 -0.37 -10.44 -5.23
C ALA A 112 0.25 -10.78 -6.58
N LYS A 113 -0.12 -11.92 -7.19
CA LYS A 113 0.38 -12.30 -8.52
C LYS A 113 -0.20 -11.38 -9.57
N GLU A 114 -1.50 -11.07 -9.48
CA GLU A 114 -2.15 -10.09 -10.35
C GLU A 114 -1.49 -8.71 -10.23
N ALA A 115 -1.24 -8.22 -9.01
CA ALA A 115 -0.55 -6.95 -8.77
C ALA A 115 0.85 -6.94 -9.40
N ASN A 116 1.58 -8.06 -9.27
CA ASN A 116 2.92 -8.20 -9.85
C ASN A 116 2.89 -8.20 -11.37
N GLU A 117 2.06 -9.05 -11.98
CA GLU A 117 2.00 -9.23 -13.44
C GLU A 117 1.48 -7.97 -14.15
N ARG A 118 0.48 -7.31 -13.59
CA ARG A 118 -0.16 -6.14 -14.21
C ARG A 118 0.51 -4.81 -13.91
N CYS A 119 1.29 -4.73 -12.82
CA CYS A 119 1.87 -3.45 -12.39
C CYS A 119 3.34 -3.55 -12.00
N LEU A 120 3.68 -4.33 -10.96
CA LEU A 120 4.97 -4.19 -10.29
C LEU A 120 6.14 -4.61 -11.18
N ALA A 121 6.00 -5.70 -11.93
CA ALA A 121 7.03 -6.20 -12.83
C ALA A 121 7.10 -5.45 -14.17
N VAL A 122 6.07 -4.70 -14.52
CA VAL A 122 6.01 -3.96 -15.80
C VAL A 122 7.05 -2.85 -15.80
N ASP A 123 7.80 -2.70 -16.88
CA ASP A 123 8.88 -1.70 -17.06
C ASP A 123 9.96 -1.73 -15.96
N GLY A 124 10.15 -2.85 -15.26
CA GLY A 124 11.21 -3.04 -14.26
C GLY A 124 11.18 -1.98 -13.16
N ALA A 125 12.30 -1.32 -12.92
CA ALA A 125 12.48 -0.32 -11.86
C ALA A 125 11.78 1.03 -12.12
N LYS A 126 11.25 1.27 -13.33
CA LYS A 126 10.55 2.51 -13.65
C LYS A 126 9.32 2.68 -12.74
N GLY A 127 9.17 3.87 -12.17
CA GLY A 127 8.07 4.20 -11.24
C GLY A 127 8.31 3.75 -9.78
N PHE A 128 9.46 3.14 -9.48
CA PHE A 128 9.88 2.92 -8.10
C PHE A 128 10.30 4.25 -7.44
N SER A 129 10.14 4.32 -6.14
CA SER A 129 10.69 5.38 -5.30
C SER A 129 11.47 4.76 -4.14
N THR A 130 12.38 5.53 -3.55
CA THR A 130 13.24 5.02 -2.48
C THR A 130 12.43 4.51 -1.30
N PHE A 131 11.46 5.28 -0.82
CA PHE A 131 10.64 4.91 0.35
C PHE A 131 9.61 3.83 0.03
N TYR A 132 8.78 4.02 -0.98
CA TYR A 132 7.74 3.04 -1.35
C TYR A 132 8.31 1.79 -2.01
N GLY A 133 9.56 1.82 -2.46
CA GLY A 133 10.28 0.64 -2.95
C GLY A 133 10.22 -0.54 -1.97
N TYR A 134 10.27 -0.26 -0.66
CA TYR A 134 10.10 -1.30 0.36
C TYR A 134 8.77 -2.05 0.23
N TYR A 135 7.66 -1.35 0.09
CA TYR A 135 6.33 -1.98 -0.07
C TYR A 135 6.21 -2.71 -1.39
N MET A 136 6.75 -2.13 -2.47
CA MET A 136 6.73 -2.74 -3.80
C MET A 136 7.54 -4.03 -3.85
N LEU A 137 8.74 -4.06 -3.28
CA LEU A 137 9.57 -5.27 -3.17
C LEU A 137 8.90 -6.35 -2.29
N ARG A 138 8.27 -5.96 -1.19
CA ARG A 138 7.49 -6.89 -0.36
C ARG A 138 6.32 -7.50 -1.12
N ALA A 139 5.60 -6.72 -1.91
CA ALA A 139 4.49 -7.22 -2.72
C ALA A 139 4.98 -8.14 -3.85
N MET A 140 6.12 -7.84 -4.49
CA MET A 140 6.76 -8.74 -5.45
C MET A 140 7.17 -10.07 -4.80
N ALA A 141 7.74 -10.02 -3.59
CA ALA A 141 8.09 -11.23 -2.83
C ALA A 141 6.83 -12.04 -2.44
N LEU A 142 5.74 -11.37 -2.04
CA LEU A 142 4.45 -12.01 -1.75
C LEU A 142 3.88 -12.72 -2.98
N ALA A 143 4.12 -12.18 -4.18
CA ALA A 143 3.77 -12.81 -5.45
C ALA A 143 4.69 -13.97 -5.86
N GLY A 144 5.77 -14.20 -5.12
CA GLY A 144 6.81 -15.20 -5.46
C GLY A 144 7.85 -14.72 -6.47
N ASN A 145 7.81 -13.43 -6.87
CA ASN A 145 8.75 -12.86 -7.84
C ASN A 145 10.02 -12.34 -7.17
N TYR A 146 10.77 -13.23 -6.50
CA TYR A 146 12.00 -12.87 -5.77
C TYR A 146 13.11 -12.39 -6.70
N GLN A 147 13.27 -13.05 -7.86
CA GLN A 147 14.31 -12.66 -8.82
C GLN A 147 14.04 -11.25 -9.39
N GLY A 148 12.80 -10.96 -9.80
CA GLY A 148 12.42 -9.63 -10.25
C GLY A 148 12.64 -8.55 -9.19
N ALA A 149 12.37 -8.85 -7.93
CA ALA A 149 12.65 -7.93 -6.82
C ALA A 149 14.15 -7.64 -6.69
N LEU A 150 15.01 -8.68 -6.77
CA LEU A 150 16.47 -8.51 -6.75
C LEU A 150 16.98 -7.70 -7.95
N ASP A 151 16.41 -7.90 -9.13
CA ASP A 151 16.80 -7.17 -10.34
C ASP A 151 16.39 -5.68 -10.25
N VAL A 152 15.25 -5.39 -9.63
CA VAL A 152 14.85 -3.99 -9.31
C VAL A 152 15.83 -3.37 -8.32
N ILE A 153 16.25 -4.07 -7.26
CA ILE A 153 17.25 -3.57 -6.31
C ILE A 153 18.56 -3.23 -7.03
N ARG A 154 19.06 -4.13 -7.87
CA ARG A 154 20.30 -3.89 -8.63
C ARG A 154 20.17 -2.70 -9.55
N THR A 155 19.05 -2.55 -10.24
CA THR A 155 18.84 -1.47 -11.21
C THR A 155 18.62 -0.14 -10.51
N TYR A 156 17.71 -0.06 -9.54
CA TYR A 156 17.30 1.22 -8.92
C TYR A 156 18.34 1.73 -7.92
N TRP A 157 18.66 0.93 -6.90
CA TRP A 157 19.62 1.34 -5.87
C TRP A 157 21.06 1.16 -6.33
N GLY A 158 21.37 0.18 -7.17
CA GLY A 158 22.68 0.03 -7.79
C GLY A 158 23.07 1.24 -8.61
N ALA A 159 22.16 1.80 -9.40
CA ALA A 159 22.41 3.04 -10.14
C ALA A 159 22.74 4.24 -9.23
N MET A 160 22.22 4.29 -8.01
CA MET A 160 22.59 5.32 -7.03
C MET A 160 24.05 5.16 -6.58
N LEU A 161 24.51 3.92 -6.37
CA LEU A 161 25.92 3.63 -6.05
C LEU A 161 26.85 4.02 -7.20
N ASP A 162 26.45 3.76 -8.45
CA ASP A 162 27.23 4.09 -9.64
C ASP A 162 27.48 5.62 -9.79
N VAL A 163 26.57 6.46 -9.26
CA VAL A 163 26.75 7.92 -9.22
C VAL A 163 27.37 8.42 -7.89
N GLY A 164 27.86 7.51 -7.06
CA GLY A 164 28.62 7.83 -5.85
C GLY A 164 27.77 8.06 -4.59
N ALA A 165 26.51 7.62 -4.56
CA ALA A 165 25.71 7.69 -3.33
C ALA A 165 26.30 6.77 -2.25
N THR A 166 26.38 7.29 -1.02
CA THR A 166 26.84 6.56 0.17
C THR A 166 25.71 6.25 1.15
N THR A 167 24.55 6.84 0.93
CA THR A 167 23.29 6.65 1.69
C THR A 167 22.10 6.74 0.73
N PHE A 168 20.95 6.23 1.18
CA PHE A 168 19.69 6.27 0.43
C PHE A 168 18.65 7.09 1.20
#